data_a577a0232fdeb560e195a1350c464e23
#
_entry.id   a577a0232fdeb560e195a1350c464e23
#
_cell.length_a   1.000
_cell.length_b   1.000
_cell.length_c   1.000
_cell.angle_alpha   90.00
_cell.angle_beta   90.00
_cell.angle_gamma   90.00
#
_symmetry.space_group_name_H-M   'P 1'
#
loop_
_entity.id
_entity.type
_entity.pdbx_description
1 polymer ?
#
loop_
_entity_poly.entity_id
_entity_poly.type
_entity_poly.pdbx_seq_one_letter_code
_entity_poly.pdbx_strand_id
1 'polypeptide(L)' 'MELWTSLSSALKKSLPKDEFDTWIKPLTAKKEGKFIKLSAPNDFILNHVKENYLPDMEKHISKNSNLTIHFN' A
#
# COMPACT_ATOMS: atom_id res chain seq x y z
N MET A 1 -3.89 0.23 -12.14
CA MET A 1 -5.00 0.60 -11.25
C MET A 1 -4.74 1.97 -10.67
N GLU A 2 -5.66 2.89 -10.94
CA GLU A 2 -5.45 4.30 -10.61
C GLU A 2 -5.30 4.58 -9.11
N LEU A 3 -6.10 3.90 -8.28
CA LEU A 3 -6.05 4.15 -6.85
C LEU A 3 -4.71 3.71 -6.26
N TRP A 4 -4.19 2.57 -6.69
CA TRP A 4 -2.88 2.13 -6.24
C TRP A 4 -1.79 3.08 -6.73
N THR A 5 -1.90 3.55 -7.96
CA THR A 5 -0.94 4.51 -8.50
C THR A 5 -0.94 5.81 -7.67
N SER A 6 -2.14 6.29 -7.33
CA SER A 6 -2.28 7.48 -6.49
C SER A 6 -1.68 7.26 -5.10
N LEU A 7 -2.00 6.12 -4.49
CA LEU A 7 -1.50 5.78 -3.17
C LEU A 7 0.02 5.63 -3.16
N SER A 8 0.56 4.90 -4.13
CA SER A 8 2.01 4.71 -4.18
C SER A 8 2.75 6.02 -4.47
N SER A 9 2.16 6.91 -5.27
CA SER A 9 2.75 8.23 -5.50
C SER A 9 2.79 9.07 -4.23
N ALA A 10 1.73 9.00 -3.42
CA ALA A 10 1.70 9.70 -2.14
C ALA A 10 2.77 9.15 -1.19
N LEU A 11 2.91 7.84 -1.13
CA LEU A 11 3.95 7.22 -0.31
C LEU A 11 5.35 7.58 -0.79
N LYS A 12 5.53 7.64 -2.11
CA LYS A 12 6.82 8.01 -2.68
C LYS A 12 7.25 9.41 -2.26
N LYS A 13 6.29 10.32 -2.13
CA LYS A 13 6.57 11.68 -1.68
C LYS A 13 6.83 11.76 -0.18
N SER A 14 6.22 10.87 0.60
CA SER A 14 6.32 10.90 2.05
C SER A 14 7.50 10.13 2.60
N LEU A 15 7.99 9.14 1.87
CA LEU A 15 9.03 8.24 2.34
C LEU A 15 10.37 8.55 1.67
N PRO A 16 11.49 8.31 2.37
CA PRO A 16 12.78 8.31 1.71
C PRO A 16 12.79 7.28 0.58
N LYS A 17 13.58 7.57 -0.45
CA LYS A 17 13.63 6.72 -1.62
C LYS A 17 13.98 5.28 -1.27
N ASP A 18 14.94 5.09 -0.36
CA ASP A 18 15.37 3.76 0.02
C ASP A 18 14.24 2.96 0.67
N GLU A 19 13.46 3.60 1.53
CA GLU A 19 12.34 2.93 2.17
C GLU A 19 11.25 2.60 1.17
N PHE A 20 10.94 3.52 0.28
CA PHE A 20 9.94 3.26 -0.74
C PHE A 20 10.36 2.10 -1.63
N ASP A 21 11.60 2.10 -2.10
CA ASP A 21 12.09 1.05 -3.00
C ASP A 21 12.15 -0.32 -2.30
N THR A 22 12.45 -0.33 -1.01
CA THR A 22 12.58 -1.59 -0.26
C THR A 22 11.21 -2.18 0.12
N TRP A 23 10.27 -1.34 0.54
CA TRP A 23 9.03 -1.83 1.17
C TRP A 23 7.81 -1.69 0.31
N ILE A 24 7.72 -0.64 -0.48
CA ILE A 24 6.51 -0.34 -1.25
C ILE A 24 6.61 -0.83 -2.68
N LYS A 25 7.72 -0.60 -3.32
CA LYS A 25 7.91 -0.98 -4.72
C LYS A 25 7.72 -2.48 -4.98
N PRO A 26 8.17 -3.39 -4.09
CA PRO A 26 7.94 -4.83 -4.32
C PRO A 26 6.49 -5.26 -4.19
N LEU A 27 5.62 -4.42 -3.64
CA LEU A 27 4.22 -4.79 -3.46
C LEU A 27 3.49 -4.83 -4.80
N THR A 28 2.54 -5.75 -4.89
CA THR A 28 1.58 -5.77 -6.00
C THR A 28 0.20 -5.50 -5.44
N ALA A 29 -0.63 -4.85 -6.22
CA ALA A 29 -1.97 -4.48 -5.79
C ALA A 29 -2.98 -4.93 -6.83
N LYS A 30 -4.13 -5.41 -6.35
CA LYS A 30 -5.23 -5.81 -7.20
C LYS A 30 -6.52 -5.31 -6.58
N LYS A 31 -7.34 -4.63 -7.38
CA LYS A 31 -8.64 -4.19 -6.91
C LYS A 31 -9.65 -5.31 -7.07
N GLU A 32 -10.34 -5.66 -5.99
CA GLU A 32 -11.38 -6.67 -6.00
C GLU A 32 -12.59 -6.13 -5.25
N GLY A 33 -13.67 -5.84 -5.99
CA GLY A 33 -14.88 -5.32 -5.38
C GLY A 33 -14.63 -4.03 -4.62
N LYS A 34 -14.83 -4.06 -3.32
CA LYS A 34 -14.69 -2.89 -2.46
C LYS A 34 -13.37 -2.87 -1.69
N PHE A 35 -12.40 -3.66 -2.11
CA PHE A 35 -11.11 -3.64 -1.41
C PHE A 35 -9.96 -3.74 -2.40
N ILE A 36 -8.80 -3.39 -1.90
CA ILE A 36 -7.53 -3.53 -2.61
C ILE A 36 -6.76 -4.65 -1.93
N LYS A 37 -6.39 -5.65 -2.70
CA LYS A 37 -5.60 -6.77 -2.18
C LYS A 37 -4.14 -6.50 -2.46
N LEU A 38 -3.35 -6.41 -1.41
CA LEU A 38 -1.91 -6.21 -1.52
C LEU A 38 -1.19 -7.50 -1.28
N SER A 39 -0.19 -7.76 -2.11
CA SER A 39 0.65 -8.95 -1.98
C SER A 39 2.10 -8.52 -1.88
N ALA A 40 2.82 -9.14 -0.97
CA ALA A 40 4.26 -8.91 -0.80
C ALA A 40 5.03 -10.15 -1.20
N PRO A 41 6.32 -10.01 -1.59
CA PRO A 41 7.10 -11.17 -2.01
C PRO A 41 7.45 -12.13 -0.89
N ASN A 42 7.38 -11.68 0.37
CA ASN A 42 7.63 -12.53 1.52
C ASN A 42 6.96 -11.95 2.76
N ASP A 43 6.91 -12.75 3.83
CA ASP A 43 6.24 -12.37 5.06
C ASP A 43 6.94 -11.22 5.79
N PHE A 44 8.24 -11.13 5.65
CA PHE A 44 9.00 -10.06 6.31
C PHE A 44 8.55 -8.69 5.79
N ILE A 45 8.47 -8.55 4.47
CA ILE A 45 8.01 -7.29 3.88
C ILE A 45 6.53 -7.05 4.22
N LEU A 46 5.71 -8.10 4.14
CA LEU A 46 4.30 -7.99 4.45
C LEU A 46 4.06 -7.45 5.86
N ASN A 47 4.73 -8.04 6.84
CA ASN A 47 4.57 -7.65 8.23
C ASN A 47 5.07 -6.23 8.48
N HIS A 48 6.20 -5.87 7.88
CA HIS A 48 6.74 -4.52 8.03
C HIS A 48 5.77 -3.47 7.48
N VAL A 49 5.20 -3.72 6.32
CA VAL A 49 4.24 -2.80 5.70
C VAL A 49 2.98 -2.69 6.55
N LYS A 50 2.48 -3.80 7.05
CA LYS A 50 1.29 -3.79 7.90
C LYS A 50 1.51 -3.00 9.19
N GLU A 51 2.68 -3.10 9.78
CA GLU A 51 2.96 -2.43 11.04
C GLU A 51 3.29 -0.95 10.88
N ASN A 52 3.95 -0.59 9.77
CA ASN A 52 4.51 0.75 9.64
C ASN A 52 3.79 1.64 8.63
N TYR A 53 3.20 1.07 7.60
CA TYR A 53 2.62 1.86 6.51
C TYR A 53 1.11 1.69 6.35
N LEU A 54 0.53 0.64 6.88
CA LEU A 54 -0.90 0.40 6.71
C LEU A 54 -1.77 1.54 7.24
N PRO A 55 -1.50 2.11 8.42
CA PRO A 55 -2.32 3.22 8.89
C PRO A 55 -2.33 4.40 7.93
N ASP A 56 -1.18 4.74 7.35
CA ASP A 56 -1.09 5.83 6.37
C ASP A 56 -1.83 5.49 5.09
N MET A 57 -1.73 4.24 4.64
CA MET A 57 -2.44 3.78 3.45
C MET A 57 -3.94 3.84 3.65
N GLU A 58 -4.43 3.36 4.80
CA GLU A 58 -5.86 3.38 5.10
C GLU A 58 -6.39 4.81 5.18
N LYS A 59 -5.61 5.70 5.78
CA LYS A 59 -5.99 7.09 5.89
C LYS A 59 -6.14 7.74 4.51
N HIS A 60 -5.21 7.46 3.62
CA HIS A 60 -5.27 7.99 2.26
C HIS A 60 -6.48 7.44 1.50
N ILE A 61 -6.72 6.15 1.61
CA ILE A 61 -7.83 5.50 0.91
C ILE A 61 -9.17 5.97 1.47
N SER A 62 -9.31 6.04 2.79
CA SER A 62 -10.55 6.51 3.41
C SER A 62 -10.90 7.93 3.01
N LYS A 63 -9.90 8.75 2.81
CA LYS A 63 -10.10 10.13 2.40
C LYS A 63 -10.58 10.24 0.96
N ASN A 64 -10.15 9.32 0.08
CA ASN A 64 -10.40 9.41 -1.35
C ASN A 64 -11.44 8.40 -1.87
N SER A 65 -11.77 7.38 -1.10
CA SER A 65 -12.73 6.37 -1.50
C SER A 65 -13.18 5.56 -0.28
N ASN A 66 -14.17 4.67 -0.50
CA ASN A 66 -14.66 3.78 0.56
C ASN A 66 -14.03 2.38 0.49
N LEU A 67 -12.89 2.26 -0.14
CA LEU A 67 -12.21 0.98 -0.26
C LEU A 67 -11.44 0.65 1.02
N THR A 68 -11.23 -0.64 1.25
CA THR A 68 -10.41 -1.12 2.35
C THR A 68 -9.19 -1.84 1.78
N ILE A 69 -8.18 -2.05 2.62
CA ILE A 69 -6.96 -2.74 2.23
C ILE A 69 -6.93 -4.12 2.87
N HIS A 70 -6.70 -5.14 2.06
CA HIS A 70 -6.52 -6.50 2.52
C HIS A 70 -5.16 -7.00 2.08
N PHE A 71 -4.55 -7.82 2.91
CA PHE A 71 -3.27 -8.43 2.60
C PHE A 71 -3.44 -9.91 2.30
N ASN A 72 -2.67 -10.34 1.35
CA ASN A 72 -2.69 -11.75 0.93
C ASN A 72 -1.76 -12.57 1.81
#